data_5b0504f3c9f518f04ad7bb8ba954d8aa
#
_entry.id   5b0504f3c9f518f04ad7bb8ba954d8aa
#
_cell.length_a   1.000
_cell.length_b   1.000
_cell.length_c   1.000
_cell.angle_alpha   90.00
_cell.angle_beta   90.00
_cell.angle_gamma   90.00
#
_symmetry.space_group_name_H-M   'P 1'
#
loop_
_entity.id
_entity.type
_entity.pdbx_description
1 polymer ?
#
loop_
_entity_poly.entity_id
_entity_poly.type
_entity_poly.pdbx_seq_one_letter_code
_entity_poly.pdbx_strand_id
1 'polypeptide(L)'
;MSHDQNFKNLILDYPEQALAFFAAEEAPALGGGARITPLRQEQLQERLGERFRELDVPLLVEWPDGRREALLFVIEEETRTRRFDIHRLAHYCLDLAALCDTDRVVPVVVFLDHGAAPESVTLGGDRQTYLHFRYLACRLPRLPWRAYRDSDNLVARLNLPNMAWTTTAEKLEAFAAAVRGLQALEPDPERQLKYADFIDIYGTLNGEERALYEQRYPRESEAMTGFA
;
A
#
# COMPACT_ATOMS: atom_id res chain seq x y z
N MET A 1 -15.94 4.44 7.04
CA MET A 1 -15.15 3.33 6.44
C MET A 1 -13.95 3.08 7.33
N SER A 2 -13.50 1.83 7.49
CA SER A 2 -12.27 1.59 8.26
C SER A 2 -11.06 2.04 7.41
N HIS A 3 -10.02 2.51 8.06
CA HIS A 3 -8.77 2.93 7.41
C HIS A 3 -8.24 1.84 6.45
N ASP A 4 -8.20 0.59 6.91
CA ASP A 4 -7.74 -0.56 6.12
C ASP A 4 -8.46 -0.71 4.77
N GLN A 5 -9.76 -0.42 4.71
CA GLN A 5 -10.54 -0.53 3.47
C GLN A 5 -10.09 0.48 2.41
N ASN A 6 -9.59 1.66 2.82
CA ASN A 6 -9.14 2.68 1.89
C ASN A 6 -7.85 2.28 1.16
N PHE A 7 -6.87 1.69 1.88
CA PHE A 7 -5.65 1.15 1.24
C PHE A 7 -5.96 -0.04 0.35
N LYS A 8 -6.84 -0.94 0.80
CA LYS A 8 -7.32 -2.06 -0.03
C LYS A 8 -7.90 -1.55 -1.35
N ASN A 9 -8.80 -0.56 -1.27
CA ASN A 9 -9.39 0.04 -2.45
C ASN A 9 -8.34 0.68 -3.36
N LEU A 10 -7.35 1.38 -2.79
CA LEU A 10 -6.27 2.01 -3.55
C LEU A 10 -5.47 0.98 -4.37
N ILE A 11 -5.11 -0.16 -3.76
CA ILE A 11 -4.38 -1.24 -4.44
C ILE A 11 -5.25 -1.90 -5.52
N LEU A 12 -6.54 -2.09 -5.25
CA LEU A 12 -7.47 -2.72 -6.20
C LEU A 12 -7.81 -1.80 -7.39
N ASP A 13 -7.93 -0.50 -7.17
CA ASP A 13 -8.25 0.46 -8.24
C ASP A 13 -7.02 0.79 -9.11
N TYR A 14 -5.80 0.72 -8.54
CA TYR A 14 -4.54 1.04 -9.25
C TYR A 14 -3.47 -0.04 -9.04
N PRO A 15 -3.74 -1.31 -9.41
CA PRO A 15 -2.84 -2.42 -9.05
C PRO A 15 -1.45 -2.29 -9.66
N GLU A 16 -1.31 -1.83 -10.91
CA GLU A 16 -0.01 -1.63 -11.55
C GLU A 16 0.82 -0.56 -10.83
N GLN A 17 0.18 0.56 -10.47
CA GLN A 17 0.84 1.65 -9.77
C GLN A 17 1.17 1.28 -8.33
N ALA A 18 0.32 0.49 -7.66
CA ALA A 18 0.58 -0.04 -6.33
C ALA A 18 1.79 -0.99 -6.34
N LEU A 19 1.88 -1.90 -7.31
CA LEU A 19 3.05 -2.76 -7.51
C LEU A 19 4.32 -1.95 -7.73
N ALA A 20 4.29 -1.00 -8.64
CA ALA A 20 5.45 -0.17 -8.98
C ALA A 20 5.93 0.69 -7.81
N PHE A 21 5.04 1.05 -6.88
CA PHE A 21 5.40 1.88 -5.72
C PHE A 21 5.72 1.07 -4.47
N PHE A 22 4.83 0.17 -4.04
CA PHE A 22 5.00 -0.57 -2.78
C PHE A 22 5.96 -1.76 -2.90
N ALA A 23 6.08 -2.34 -4.10
CA ALA A 23 6.91 -3.50 -4.38
C ALA A 23 8.01 -3.20 -5.42
N ALA A 24 8.53 -1.98 -5.44
CA ALA A 24 9.46 -1.49 -6.46
C ALA A 24 10.71 -2.39 -6.66
N GLU A 25 11.18 -3.06 -5.61
CA GLU A 25 12.36 -3.95 -5.65
C GLU A 25 12.08 -5.25 -6.42
N GLU A 26 10.82 -5.71 -6.41
CA GLU A 26 10.37 -6.96 -7.05
C GLU A 26 9.28 -6.71 -8.08
N ALA A 27 8.93 -5.42 -8.33
CA ALA A 27 7.87 -5.11 -9.28
C ALA A 27 8.17 -5.81 -10.61
N PRO A 28 7.34 -6.77 -11.00
CA PRO A 28 7.58 -7.51 -12.23
C PRO A 28 7.53 -6.52 -13.39
N ALA A 29 8.38 -6.74 -14.39
CA ALA A 29 8.27 -6.02 -15.65
C ALA A 29 6.90 -6.34 -16.26
N LEU A 30 5.90 -5.49 -16.01
CA LEU A 30 4.52 -5.66 -16.48
C LEU A 30 4.38 -5.43 -18.00
N GLY A 31 5.51 -5.16 -18.69
CA GLY A 31 5.54 -5.09 -20.14
C GLY A 31 5.16 -6.41 -20.79
N GLY A 32 4.58 -6.35 -22.00
CA GLY A 32 4.32 -7.54 -22.81
C GLY A 32 2.99 -8.25 -22.56
N GLY A 33 1.99 -7.58 -22.00
CA GLY A 33 0.63 -8.10 -21.86
C GLY A 33 0.38 -8.91 -20.58
N ALA A 34 1.15 -8.66 -19.53
CA ALA A 34 0.87 -9.19 -18.21
C ALA A 34 -0.52 -8.77 -17.73
N ARG A 35 -1.25 -9.69 -17.10
CA ARG A 35 -2.57 -9.47 -16.53
C ARG A 35 -2.48 -9.51 -15.01
N ILE A 36 -2.98 -8.48 -14.34
CA ILE A 36 -3.11 -8.44 -12.90
C ILE A 36 -4.56 -8.74 -12.52
N THR A 37 -4.75 -9.75 -11.69
CA THR A 37 -6.08 -10.17 -11.23
C THR A 37 -6.10 -10.20 -9.69
N PRO A 38 -6.96 -9.41 -9.03
CA PRO A 38 -7.22 -9.58 -7.62
C PRO A 38 -7.83 -10.95 -7.35
N LEU A 39 -7.27 -11.68 -6.39
CA LEU A 39 -7.86 -12.94 -5.96
C LEU A 39 -9.08 -12.67 -5.09
N ARG A 40 -10.17 -13.37 -5.37
CA ARG A 40 -11.43 -13.20 -4.65
C ARG A 40 -11.32 -13.77 -3.23
N GLN A 41 -11.86 -13.05 -2.27
CA GLN A 41 -11.88 -13.49 -0.85
C GLN A 41 -12.56 -14.84 -0.66
N GLU A 42 -13.62 -15.14 -1.43
CA GLU A 42 -14.32 -16.40 -1.35
C GLU A 42 -13.42 -17.60 -1.69
N GLN A 43 -12.58 -17.46 -2.72
CA GLN A 43 -11.63 -18.51 -3.11
C GLN A 43 -10.55 -18.73 -2.04
N LEU A 44 -10.18 -17.66 -1.33
CA LEU A 44 -9.21 -17.71 -0.25
C LEU A 44 -9.83 -18.30 1.02
N GLN A 45 -11.06 -17.89 1.37
CA GLN A 45 -11.78 -18.41 2.53
C GLN A 45 -12.10 -19.91 2.42
N GLU A 46 -12.45 -20.41 1.25
CA GLU A 46 -12.70 -21.84 1.00
C GLU A 46 -11.46 -22.70 1.30
N ARG A 47 -10.26 -22.20 1.01
CA ARG A 47 -8.98 -22.91 1.25
C ARG A 47 -8.30 -22.56 2.56
N LEU A 48 -8.36 -21.30 2.98
CA LEU A 48 -7.61 -20.77 4.13
C LEU A 48 -8.46 -20.70 5.41
N GLY A 49 -9.79 -20.88 5.29
CA GLY A 49 -10.74 -20.78 6.39
C GLY A 49 -10.82 -19.36 6.97
N GLU A 50 -11.38 -19.25 8.19
CA GLU A 50 -11.55 -17.97 8.90
C GLU A 50 -10.23 -17.25 9.28
N ARG A 51 -9.09 -17.84 8.97
CA ARG A 51 -7.76 -17.27 9.27
C ARG A 51 -7.35 -16.16 8.33
N PHE A 52 -7.94 -16.10 7.12
CA PHE A 52 -7.66 -15.02 6.17
C PHE A 52 -8.38 -13.76 6.62
N ARG A 53 -7.62 -12.71 6.93
CA ARG A 53 -8.20 -11.43 7.38
C ARG A 53 -8.65 -10.60 6.19
N GLU A 54 -9.68 -9.77 6.41
CA GLU A 54 -10.21 -8.83 5.42
C GLU A 54 -9.21 -7.78 4.91
N LEU A 55 -8.03 -7.68 5.55
CA LEU A 55 -7.01 -6.64 5.34
C LEU A 55 -6.00 -6.96 4.24
N ASP A 56 -5.94 -8.21 3.81
CA ASP A 56 -4.91 -8.66 2.88
C ASP A 56 -5.41 -8.53 1.44
N VAL A 57 -4.57 -8.03 0.54
CA VAL A 57 -4.89 -7.88 -0.88
C VAL A 57 -3.96 -8.76 -1.73
N PRO A 58 -4.35 -9.99 -2.01
CA PRO A 58 -3.60 -10.85 -2.91
C PRO A 58 -3.88 -10.50 -4.36
N LEU A 59 -2.82 -10.28 -5.14
CA LEU A 59 -2.85 -10.08 -6.57
C LEU A 59 -2.13 -11.23 -7.26
N LEU A 60 -2.70 -11.73 -8.34
CA LEU A 60 -2.05 -12.67 -9.24
C LEU A 60 -1.64 -11.94 -10.51
N VAL A 61 -0.36 -12.05 -10.87
CA VAL A 61 0.17 -11.57 -12.14
C VAL A 61 0.43 -12.76 -13.04
N GLU A 62 -0.16 -12.75 -14.22
CA GLU A 62 -0.03 -13.78 -15.22
C GLU A 62 0.54 -13.19 -16.51
N TRP A 63 1.56 -13.84 -17.10
CA TRP A 63 2.13 -13.47 -18.38
C TRP A 63 1.65 -14.39 -19.50
N PRO A 64 1.68 -13.92 -20.76
CA PRO A 64 1.27 -14.74 -21.90
C PRO A 64 2.08 -16.03 -22.10
N ASP A 65 3.28 -16.11 -21.53
CA ASP A 65 4.14 -17.30 -21.53
C ASP A 65 3.75 -18.35 -20.48
N GLY A 66 2.69 -18.10 -19.71
CA GLY A 66 2.20 -18.97 -18.65
C GLY A 66 2.88 -18.78 -17.29
N ARG A 67 3.84 -17.87 -17.19
CA ARG A 67 4.46 -17.51 -15.89
C ARG A 67 3.44 -16.84 -14.99
N ARG A 68 3.46 -17.20 -13.71
CA ARG A 68 2.62 -16.66 -12.66
C ARG A 68 3.43 -16.15 -11.49
N GLU A 69 2.97 -15.07 -10.88
CA GLU A 69 3.52 -14.52 -9.64
C GLU A 69 2.39 -14.03 -8.76
N ALA A 70 2.33 -14.51 -7.54
CA ALA A 70 1.38 -14.06 -6.55
C ALA A 70 2.03 -12.99 -5.66
N LEU A 71 1.37 -11.82 -5.53
CA LEU A 71 1.79 -10.77 -4.63
C LEU A 71 0.76 -10.63 -3.52
N LEU A 72 1.22 -10.66 -2.28
CA LEU A 72 0.38 -10.49 -1.10
C LEU A 72 0.69 -9.15 -0.45
N PHE A 73 -0.23 -8.21 -0.56
CA PHE A 73 -0.15 -6.94 0.17
C PHE A 73 -0.79 -7.07 1.54
N VAL A 74 -0.02 -6.77 2.56
CA VAL A 74 -0.49 -6.65 3.95
C VAL A 74 -0.29 -5.21 4.39
N ILE A 75 -1.36 -4.59 4.89
CA ILE A 75 -1.32 -3.22 5.36
C ILE A 75 -1.24 -3.24 6.90
N GLU A 76 -0.13 -2.75 7.43
CA GLU A 76 0.06 -2.56 8.86
C GLU A 76 -0.09 -1.10 9.24
N GLU A 77 -1.28 -0.76 9.74
CA GLU A 77 -1.70 0.60 10.05
C GLU A 77 -1.43 1.00 11.50
N GLU A 78 -1.16 0.05 12.37
CA GLU A 78 -1.14 0.30 13.80
C GLU A 78 0.17 0.89 14.32
N THR A 79 0.02 1.93 15.15
CA THR A 79 1.00 2.41 16.14
C THR A 79 1.51 1.32 17.11
N ARG A 80 1.00 0.10 17.00
CA ARG A 80 1.39 -1.08 17.77
C ARG A 80 1.95 -2.16 16.85
N THR A 81 3.17 -1.97 16.35
CA THR A 81 4.00 -3.01 15.73
C THR A 81 4.02 -4.37 16.45
N ARG A 82 3.48 -4.43 17.66
CA ARG A 82 3.29 -5.66 18.44
C ARG A 82 2.26 -6.64 17.85
N ARG A 83 1.48 -6.23 16.84
CA ARG A 83 0.47 -7.10 16.22
C ARG A 83 0.88 -7.68 14.87
N PHE A 84 1.94 -7.15 14.24
CA PHE A 84 2.48 -7.77 13.03
C PHE A 84 3.02 -9.16 13.34
N ASP A 85 2.44 -10.17 12.71
CA ASP A 85 2.81 -11.57 12.88
C ASP A 85 3.44 -12.10 11.59
N ILE A 86 4.78 -12.13 11.57
CA ILE A 86 5.54 -12.63 10.43
C ILE A 86 5.30 -14.13 10.18
N HIS A 87 4.94 -14.93 11.21
CA HIS A 87 4.61 -16.35 11.01
C HIS A 87 3.29 -16.49 10.25
N ARG A 88 2.30 -15.64 10.57
CA ARG A 88 1.02 -15.61 9.85
C ARG A 88 1.26 -15.22 8.39
N LEU A 89 2.08 -14.20 8.12
CA LEU A 89 2.44 -13.80 6.76
C LEU A 89 3.09 -14.95 5.99
N ALA A 90 4.04 -15.66 6.61
CA ALA A 90 4.68 -16.81 5.98
C ALA A 90 3.68 -17.93 5.64
N HIS A 91 2.72 -18.22 6.53
CA HIS A 91 1.64 -19.17 6.26
C HIS A 91 0.80 -18.75 5.04
N TYR A 92 0.40 -17.49 4.96
CA TYR A 92 -0.37 -17.00 3.82
C TYR A 92 0.38 -17.12 2.50
N CYS A 93 1.69 -16.90 2.51
CA CYS A 93 2.51 -17.08 1.30
C CYS A 93 2.54 -18.54 0.83
N LEU A 94 2.65 -19.49 1.75
CA LEU A 94 2.62 -20.93 1.41
C LEU A 94 1.24 -21.34 0.87
N ASP A 95 0.17 -20.84 1.46
CA ASP A 95 -1.18 -21.10 1.01
C ASP A 95 -1.44 -20.49 -0.39
N LEU A 96 -0.96 -19.25 -0.64
CA LEU A 96 -1.03 -18.63 -1.95
C LEU A 96 -0.21 -19.36 -3.01
N ALA A 97 0.97 -19.84 -2.65
CA ALA A 97 1.80 -20.66 -3.54
C ALA A 97 1.03 -21.88 -4.03
N ALA A 98 0.39 -22.60 -3.10
CA ALA A 98 -0.44 -23.77 -3.41
C ALA A 98 -1.71 -23.40 -4.21
N LEU A 99 -2.36 -22.29 -3.89
CA LEU A 99 -3.58 -21.83 -4.57
C LEU A 99 -3.33 -21.40 -6.00
N CYS A 100 -2.25 -20.65 -6.23
CA CYS A 100 -1.90 -20.08 -7.52
C CYS A 100 -1.00 -20.99 -8.37
N ASP A 101 -0.63 -22.17 -7.86
CA ASP A 101 0.30 -23.11 -8.50
C ASP A 101 1.60 -22.41 -8.94
N THR A 102 2.24 -21.73 -7.99
CA THR A 102 3.49 -20.99 -8.24
C THR A 102 4.36 -20.89 -7.00
N ASP A 103 5.67 -21.05 -7.15
CA ASP A 103 6.64 -20.78 -6.08
C ASP A 103 7.06 -19.29 -6.02
N ARG A 104 6.55 -18.47 -6.95
CA ARG A 104 6.83 -17.04 -7.02
C ARG A 104 5.80 -16.28 -6.21
N VAL A 105 6.04 -16.14 -4.92
CA VAL A 105 5.17 -15.39 -4.00
C VAL A 105 5.97 -14.25 -3.38
N VAL A 106 5.49 -13.03 -3.55
CA VAL A 106 6.12 -11.81 -3.05
C VAL A 106 5.25 -11.21 -1.96
N PRO A 107 5.62 -11.37 -0.68
CA PRO A 107 4.94 -10.70 0.42
C PRO A 107 5.40 -9.24 0.53
N VAL A 108 4.45 -8.31 0.56
CA VAL A 108 4.68 -6.87 0.70
C VAL A 108 3.95 -6.35 1.91
N VAL A 109 4.66 -5.72 2.83
CA VAL A 109 4.05 -5.09 4.02
C VAL A 109 4.24 -3.58 3.93
N VAL A 110 3.12 -2.85 3.94
CA VAL A 110 3.10 -1.38 3.95
C VAL A 110 2.92 -0.92 5.39
N PHE A 111 3.93 -0.26 5.94
CA PHE A 111 3.91 0.31 7.29
C PHE A 111 3.58 1.79 7.24
N LEU A 112 2.58 2.19 8.03
CA LEU A 112 2.13 3.58 8.16
C LEU A 112 2.72 4.27 9.40
N ASP A 113 3.44 3.53 10.24
CA ASP A 113 4.08 4.05 11.44
C ASP A 113 5.61 3.86 11.45
N HIS A 114 6.27 4.43 12.46
CA HIS A 114 7.72 4.32 12.66
C HIS A 114 8.13 3.08 13.47
N GLY A 115 7.20 2.22 13.84
CA GLY A 115 7.45 1.09 14.71
C GLY A 115 8.46 0.07 14.15
N ALA A 116 9.02 -0.74 15.02
CA ALA A 116 9.92 -1.82 14.64
C ALA A 116 9.12 -3.13 14.45
N ALA A 117 9.33 -3.80 13.33
CA ALA A 117 8.79 -5.12 13.04
C ALA A 117 9.93 -6.08 12.73
N PRO A 118 9.80 -7.39 13.00
CA PRO A 118 10.79 -8.37 12.61
C PRO A 118 10.94 -8.40 11.09
N GLU A 119 12.15 -8.33 10.58
CA GLU A 119 12.44 -8.32 9.14
C GLU A 119 12.51 -9.71 8.52
N SER A 120 12.72 -10.72 9.36
CA SER A 120 12.78 -12.12 8.95
C SER A 120 12.42 -13.05 10.08
N VAL A 121 12.05 -14.28 9.75
CA VAL A 121 11.93 -15.39 10.68
C VAL A 121 12.69 -16.59 10.13
N THR A 122 13.36 -17.30 11.04
CA THR A 122 14.11 -18.50 10.71
C THR A 122 13.62 -19.65 11.59
N LEU A 123 13.27 -20.75 10.98
CA LEU A 123 12.92 -21.98 11.67
C LEU A 123 14.00 -23.04 11.41
N GLY A 124 14.48 -23.67 12.47
CA GLY A 124 15.54 -24.64 12.34
C GLY A 124 15.86 -25.32 13.66
N GLY A 125 16.77 -26.28 13.61
CA GLY A 125 17.39 -26.90 14.76
C GLY A 125 18.83 -26.42 14.95
N ASP A 126 19.54 -27.03 15.87
CA ASP A 126 20.92 -26.64 16.18
C ASP A 126 21.91 -26.88 15.02
N ARG A 127 21.55 -27.70 14.06
CA ARG A 127 22.44 -28.11 12.96
C ARG A 127 22.12 -27.48 11.63
N GLN A 128 20.84 -27.14 11.39
CA GLN A 128 20.48 -26.56 10.09
C GLN A 128 19.19 -25.76 10.16
N THR A 129 19.08 -24.76 9.26
CA THR A 129 17.89 -24.00 8.98
C THR A 129 17.02 -24.77 7.99
N TYR A 130 15.71 -24.87 8.27
CA TYR A 130 14.74 -25.52 7.40
C TYR A 130 13.83 -24.53 6.67
N LEU A 131 13.62 -23.33 7.26
CA LEU A 131 12.90 -22.24 6.63
C LEU A 131 13.58 -20.92 6.97
N HIS A 132 13.78 -20.08 5.97
CA HIS A 132 14.13 -18.68 6.16
C HIS A 132 13.14 -17.84 5.34
N PHE A 133 12.34 -17.00 6.03
CA PHE A 133 11.31 -16.19 5.43
C PHE A 133 11.62 -14.70 5.61
N ARG A 134 11.40 -13.92 4.54
CA ARG A 134 11.51 -12.46 4.50
C ARG A 134 10.34 -11.89 3.70
N TYR A 135 10.15 -10.58 3.79
CA TYR A 135 9.15 -9.83 3.05
C TYR A 135 9.70 -8.48 2.59
N LEU A 136 9.06 -7.86 1.61
CA LEU A 136 9.32 -6.47 1.23
C LEU A 136 8.64 -5.54 2.22
N ALA A 137 9.39 -4.62 2.81
CA ALA A 137 8.89 -3.65 3.77
C ALA A 137 8.84 -2.25 3.15
N CYS A 138 7.67 -1.81 2.71
CA CYS A 138 7.44 -0.43 2.34
C CYS A 138 7.10 0.39 3.59
N ARG A 139 8.08 1.14 4.11
CA ARG A 139 7.89 2.00 5.29
C ARG A 139 7.64 3.43 4.87
N LEU A 140 6.38 3.82 4.66
CA LEU A 140 6.01 5.15 4.18
C LEU A 140 6.65 6.29 4.99
N PRO A 141 6.65 6.26 6.35
CA PRO A 141 7.24 7.33 7.14
C PRO A 141 8.77 7.46 7.00
N ARG A 142 9.43 6.56 6.28
CA ARG A 142 10.88 6.64 5.98
C ARG A 142 11.18 7.10 4.56
N LEU A 143 10.18 7.16 3.68
CA LEU A 143 10.34 7.62 2.31
C LEU A 143 10.38 9.15 2.26
N PRO A 144 11.35 9.77 1.57
CA PRO A 144 11.42 11.23 1.44
C PRO A 144 10.31 11.70 0.48
N TRP A 145 9.27 12.37 0.99
CA TRP A 145 8.12 12.80 0.20
C TRP A 145 8.49 13.62 -1.06
N ARG A 146 9.57 14.42 -0.97
CA ARG A 146 10.06 15.24 -2.10
C ARG A 146 10.49 14.42 -3.31
N ALA A 147 10.96 13.19 -3.10
CA ALA A 147 11.36 12.30 -4.20
C ALA A 147 10.14 11.82 -5.04
N TYR A 148 8.95 11.86 -4.44
CA TYR A 148 7.72 11.41 -5.08
C TYR A 148 6.75 12.55 -5.40
N ARG A 149 7.09 13.79 -5.04
CA ARG A 149 6.23 14.97 -5.20
C ARG A 149 5.72 15.16 -6.63
N ASP A 150 6.54 14.87 -7.60
CA ASP A 150 6.24 15.07 -9.02
C ASP A 150 6.14 13.72 -9.79
N SER A 151 5.92 12.62 -9.07
CA SER A 151 5.75 11.29 -9.65
C SER A 151 4.47 11.19 -10.49
N ASP A 152 4.54 10.47 -11.61
CA ASP A 152 3.36 10.11 -12.42
C ASP A 152 2.58 8.93 -11.82
N ASN A 153 3.07 8.34 -10.73
CA ASN A 153 2.38 7.28 -10.01
C ASN A 153 1.39 7.89 -9.00
N LEU A 154 0.08 7.73 -9.26
CA LEU A 154 -0.96 8.27 -8.39
C LEU A 154 -0.93 7.68 -6.99
N VAL A 155 -0.63 6.39 -6.85
CA VAL A 155 -0.53 5.73 -5.53
C VAL A 155 0.57 6.37 -4.69
N ALA A 156 1.73 6.68 -5.29
CA ALA A 156 2.80 7.41 -4.62
C ALA A 156 2.39 8.83 -4.24
N ARG A 157 1.69 9.55 -5.16
CA ARG A 157 1.21 10.92 -4.93
C ARG A 157 0.20 11.00 -3.78
N LEU A 158 -0.76 10.08 -3.71
CA LEU A 158 -1.75 10.03 -2.65
C LEU A 158 -1.14 9.75 -1.27
N ASN A 159 0.00 9.06 -1.25
CA ASN A 159 0.71 8.72 -0.01
C ASN A 159 1.74 9.77 0.46
N LEU A 160 1.88 10.91 -0.21
CA LEU A 160 2.83 11.96 0.21
C LEU A 160 2.65 12.42 1.67
N PRO A 161 1.41 12.59 2.20
CA PRO A 161 1.23 12.95 3.61
C PRO A 161 1.70 11.89 4.60
N ASN A 162 1.77 10.61 4.18
CA ASN A 162 2.22 9.48 5.00
C ASN A 162 3.75 9.32 4.99
N MET A 163 4.46 10.09 4.16
CA MET A 163 5.91 9.99 4.02
C MET A 163 6.65 10.87 5.03
N ALA A 164 8.00 10.80 5.01
CA ALA A 164 8.85 11.56 5.91
C ALA A 164 8.82 13.05 5.62
N TRP A 165 8.33 13.83 6.56
CA TRP A 165 8.42 15.28 6.62
C TRP A 165 8.97 15.69 8.00
N THR A 166 9.59 16.87 8.11
CA THR A 166 10.30 17.31 9.33
C THR A 166 9.66 18.50 10.00
N THR A 167 8.88 19.28 9.25
CA THR A 167 8.20 20.49 9.75
C THR A 167 6.73 20.51 9.35
N THR A 168 5.91 21.25 10.09
CA THR A 168 4.52 21.49 9.72
C THR A 168 4.39 22.08 8.31
N ALA A 169 5.31 22.98 7.92
CA ALA A 169 5.30 23.54 6.57
C ALA A 169 5.49 22.48 5.50
N GLU A 170 6.39 21.51 5.72
CA GLU A 170 6.59 20.37 4.81
C GLU A 170 5.38 19.43 4.78
N LYS A 171 4.76 19.16 5.94
CA LYS A 171 3.51 18.38 6.04
C LYS A 171 2.42 18.99 5.16
N LEU A 172 2.18 20.31 5.30
CA LEU A 172 1.17 21.02 4.52
C LEU A 172 1.49 21.03 3.03
N GLU A 173 2.78 21.18 2.67
CA GLU A 173 3.21 21.12 1.27
C GLU A 173 3.02 19.71 0.67
N ALA A 174 3.34 18.65 1.42
CA ALA A 174 3.11 17.26 1.02
C ALA A 174 1.61 16.99 0.81
N PHE A 175 0.76 17.49 1.72
CA PHE A 175 -0.68 17.40 1.59
C PHE A 175 -1.18 18.11 0.32
N ALA A 176 -0.79 19.36 0.10
CA ALA A 176 -1.14 20.12 -1.10
C ALA A 176 -0.64 19.43 -2.40
N ALA A 177 0.56 18.86 -2.35
CA ALA A 177 1.10 18.12 -3.50
C ALA A 177 0.32 16.83 -3.79
N ALA A 178 -0.21 16.14 -2.76
CA ALA A 178 -1.10 15.00 -2.95
C ALA A 178 -2.41 15.41 -3.64
N VAL A 179 -3.04 16.51 -3.20
CA VAL A 179 -4.26 17.05 -3.82
C VAL A 179 -4.02 17.42 -5.30
N ARG A 180 -2.93 18.13 -5.59
CA ARG A 180 -2.55 18.44 -6.98
C ARG A 180 -2.31 17.18 -7.82
N GLY A 181 -1.70 16.16 -7.21
CA GLY A 181 -1.49 14.87 -7.86
C GLY A 181 -2.80 14.18 -8.22
N LEU A 182 -3.74 14.17 -7.29
CA LEU A 182 -5.08 13.62 -7.52
C LEU A 182 -5.78 14.31 -8.68
N GLN A 183 -5.81 15.65 -8.69
CA GLN A 183 -6.44 16.42 -9.76
C GLN A 183 -5.78 16.22 -11.14
N ALA A 184 -4.45 16.04 -11.16
CA ALA A 184 -3.71 15.92 -12.41
C ALA A 184 -3.73 14.50 -13.00
N LEU A 185 -3.78 13.46 -12.16
CA LEU A 185 -3.56 12.08 -12.57
C LEU A 185 -4.84 11.23 -12.59
N GLU A 186 -5.88 11.64 -11.84
CA GLU A 186 -7.15 10.92 -11.83
C GLU A 186 -8.22 11.71 -12.63
N PRO A 187 -8.63 11.20 -13.79
CA PRO A 187 -9.65 11.89 -14.62
C PRO A 187 -11.09 11.63 -14.16
N ASP A 188 -11.35 10.58 -13.37
CA ASP A 188 -12.69 10.19 -12.93
C ASP A 188 -13.10 10.99 -11.68
N PRO A 189 -14.18 11.83 -11.75
CA PRO A 189 -14.62 12.62 -10.62
C PRO A 189 -15.05 11.80 -9.39
N GLU A 190 -15.63 10.61 -9.58
CA GLU A 190 -16.04 9.76 -8.46
C GLU A 190 -14.81 9.21 -7.72
N ARG A 191 -13.78 8.85 -8.47
CA ARG A 191 -12.50 8.45 -7.88
C ARG A 191 -11.77 9.62 -7.25
N GLN A 192 -11.84 10.82 -7.84
CA GLN A 192 -11.28 12.01 -7.21
C GLN A 192 -11.90 12.27 -5.83
N LEU A 193 -13.23 12.19 -5.72
CA LEU A 193 -13.92 12.30 -4.43
C LEU A 193 -13.45 11.24 -3.42
N LYS A 194 -13.44 9.98 -3.84
CA LYS A 194 -12.99 8.85 -3.01
C LYS A 194 -11.56 9.03 -2.47
N TYR A 195 -10.66 9.52 -3.31
CA TYR A 195 -9.25 9.68 -2.93
C TYR A 195 -8.93 11.04 -2.30
N ALA A 196 -9.79 12.04 -2.42
CA ALA A 196 -9.78 13.22 -1.57
C ALA A 196 -10.00 12.83 -0.09
N ASP A 197 -11.00 11.99 0.18
CA ASP A 197 -11.23 11.43 1.52
C ASP A 197 -10.01 10.64 2.02
N PHE A 198 -9.36 9.87 1.16
CA PHE A 198 -8.12 9.15 1.49
C PHE A 198 -7.04 10.14 1.98
N ILE A 199 -6.78 11.21 1.23
CA ILE A 199 -5.79 12.23 1.60
C ILE A 199 -6.14 12.87 2.94
N ASP A 200 -7.40 13.21 3.18
CA ASP A 200 -7.84 13.86 4.44
C ASP A 200 -7.70 12.93 5.66
N ILE A 201 -8.08 11.67 5.50
CA ILE A 201 -8.00 10.65 6.55
C ILE A 201 -6.54 10.40 6.97
N TYR A 202 -5.65 10.21 6.00
CA TYR A 202 -4.25 9.86 6.31
C TYR A 202 -3.35 11.08 6.51
N GLY A 203 -3.68 12.23 5.91
CA GLY A 203 -2.96 13.48 6.11
C GLY A 203 -3.15 14.11 7.48
N THR A 204 -4.25 13.79 8.16
CA THR A 204 -4.59 14.16 9.56
C THR A 204 -4.15 15.56 9.97
N LEU A 205 -4.68 16.60 9.31
CA LEU A 205 -4.43 17.98 9.70
C LEU A 205 -5.24 18.33 10.95
N ASN A 206 -4.57 18.81 12.01
CA ASN A 206 -5.28 19.37 13.16
C ASN A 206 -5.90 20.75 12.82
N GLY A 207 -6.68 21.34 13.73
CA GLY A 207 -7.41 22.59 13.47
C GLY A 207 -6.50 23.77 13.07
N GLU A 208 -5.34 23.92 13.70
CA GLU A 208 -4.36 24.98 13.38
C GLU A 208 -3.69 24.73 12.04
N GLU A 209 -3.31 23.48 11.78
CA GLU A 209 -2.74 23.07 10.52
C GLU A 209 -3.72 23.25 9.36
N ARG A 210 -5.02 22.94 9.58
CA ARG A 210 -6.07 23.12 8.58
C ARG A 210 -6.26 24.61 8.24
N ALA A 211 -6.36 25.49 9.23
CA ALA A 211 -6.46 26.93 9.02
C ALA A 211 -5.24 27.48 8.25
N LEU A 212 -4.05 27.01 8.60
CA LEU A 212 -2.82 27.39 7.90
C LEU A 212 -2.75 26.84 6.48
N TYR A 213 -3.28 25.63 6.27
CA TYR A 213 -3.39 25.01 4.95
C TYR A 213 -4.32 25.80 4.03
N GLU A 214 -5.53 26.16 4.50
CA GLU A 214 -6.50 26.95 3.76
C GLU A 214 -5.94 28.33 3.36
N GLN A 215 -5.17 28.94 4.26
CA GLN A 215 -4.51 30.22 3.98
C GLN A 215 -3.39 30.09 2.93
N ARG A 216 -2.58 29.03 2.98
CA ARG A 216 -1.41 28.86 2.11
C ARG A 216 -1.72 28.22 0.77
N TYR A 217 -2.72 27.36 0.74
CA TYR A 217 -3.11 26.53 -0.41
C TYR A 217 -4.61 26.63 -0.70
N PRO A 218 -5.14 27.86 -0.96
CA PRO A 218 -6.59 28.09 -1.11
C PRO A 218 -7.18 27.29 -2.27
N ARG A 219 -6.45 27.12 -3.38
CA ARG A 219 -6.95 26.38 -4.55
C ARG A 219 -7.11 24.88 -4.26
N GLU A 220 -6.15 24.30 -3.57
CA GLU A 220 -6.18 22.89 -3.17
C GLU A 220 -7.23 22.66 -2.07
N SER A 221 -7.43 23.61 -1.19
CA SER A 221 -8.48 23.58 -0.16
C SER A 221 -9.88 23.67 -0.79
N GLU A 222 -10.09 24.58 -1.75
CA GLU A 222 -11.33 24.65 -2.53
C GLU A 222 -11.61 23.36 -3.30
N ALA A 223 -10.58 22.74 -3.88
CA ALA A 223 -10.71 21.46 -4.56
C ALA A 223 -11.22 20.35 -3.60
N MET A 224 -10.65 20.27 -2.39
CA MET A 224 -11.09 19.30 -1.37
C MET A 224 -12.54 19.52 -0.94
N THR A 225 -12.98 20.77 -0.80
CA THR A 225 -14.38 21.10 -0.47
C THR A 225 -15.33 20.96 -1.65
N GLY A 226 -14.85 21.15 -2.88
CA GLY A 226 -15.63 20.94 -4.12
C GLY A 226 -15.94 19.46 -4.42
N PHE A 227 -15.26 18.54 -3.77
CA PHE A 227 -15.56 17.11 -3.80
C PHE A 227 -16.63 16.72 -2.75
N ALA A 228 -16.89 17.54 -1.72
CA ALA A 228 -17.87 17.30 -0.66
C ALA A 228 -19.25 17.81 -1.07
#